data_fe620b34c171879903e52f456d0bf081
#
_entry.id   fe620b34c171879903e52f456d0bf081
#
_cell.length_a   1.000
_cell.length_b   1.000
_cell.length_c   1.000
_cell.angle_alpha   90.00
_cell.angle_beta   90.00
_cell.angle_gamma   90.00
#
_symmetry.space_group_name_H-M   'P 1'
#
loop_
_entity.id
_entity.type
_entity.pdbx_description
1 polymer ?
#
loop_
_entity_poly.entity_id
_entity_poly.type
_entity_poly.pdbx_seq_one_letter_code
_entity_poly.pdbx_strand_id
1 'polypeptide(L)'
;EFAPRNGITDFIEVNINNLAAVPSIVFGLLGAAVFINFFDLPRSAPLVGGLVLSLITLPTIIIATRAALGAGPPSIREGALAVGASLPQTVFHHVLPLAAPGILTGAIIGLARALGETAPLLLIGMVAFVADPPDGPLDSATALPVLVYKWSSAAERAWQPMTSAAIIVLLVFMFAMNALAV
;
A
#
# COMPACT_ATOMS: atom_id res chain seq x y z
N GLU A 1 20.98 2.92 -2.72
CA GLU A 1 22.29 2.40 -3.09
C GLU A 1 23.14 3.41 -3.89
N PHE A 2 22.55 4.12 -4.87
CA PHE A 2 23.28 5.03 -5.76
C PHE A 2 23.27 6.49 -5.29
N ALA A 3 22.33 6.86 -4.43
CA ALA A 3 22.20 8.25 -3.99
C ALA A 3 23.35 8.62 -3.03
N PRO A 4 24.03 9.76 -3.26
CA PRO A 4 25.02 10.25 -2.33
C PRO A 4 24.34 10.63 -1.00
N ARG A 5 25.05 10.43 0.10
CA ARG A 5 24.60 10.96 1.41
C ARG A 5 24.79 12.46 1.42
N ASN A 6 23.72 13.19 1.22
CA ASN A 6 23.68 14.64 1.24
C ASN A 6 22.35 15.13 1.85
N GLY A 7 22.25 16.42 2.13
CA GLY A 7 21.07 17.01 2.76
C GLY A 7 19.76 16.80 1.97
N ILE A 8 19.82 16.63 0.65
CA ILE A 8 18.63 16.33 -0.17
C ILE A 8 18.14 14.90 0.10
N THR A 9 19.05 13.94 0.16
CA THR A 9 18.71 12.54 0.47
C THR A 9 18.13 12.43 1.87
N ASP A 10 18.73 13.12 2.84
CA ASP A 10 18.24 13.16 4.22
C ASP A 10 16.85 13.81 4.31
N PHE A 11 16.64 14.91 3.56
CA PHE A 11 15.32 15.56 3.48
C PHE A 11 14.25 14.64 2.90
N ILE A 12 14.55 13.91 1.82
CA ILE A 12 13.63 12.93 1.22
C ILE A 12 13.31 11.81 2.22
N GLU A 13 14.32 11.30 2.92
CA GLU A 13 14.17 10.25 3.91
C GLU A 13 13.25 10.67 5.07
N VAL A 14 13.48 11.86 5.61
CA VAL A 14 12.63 12.42 6.68
C VAL A 14 11.19 12.59 6.20
N ASN A 15 10.98 13.06 4.96
CA ASN A 15 9.64 13.22 4.41
C ASN A 15 8.93 11.87 4.21
N ILE A 16 9.62 10.83 3.72
CA ILE A 16 9.03 9.49 3.58
C ILE A 16 8.61 8.94 4.95
N ASN A 17 9.47 9.09 5.97
CA ASN A 17 9.15 8.65 7.32
C ASN A 17 7.98 9.43 7.92
N ASN A 18 7.91 10.75 7.68
CA ASN A 18 6.78 11.58 8.10
C ASN A 18 5.49 11.16 7.40
N LEU A 19 5.53 10.88 6.08
CA LEU A 19 4.36 10.39 5.35
C LEU A 19 3.84 9.05 5.93
N ALA A 20 4.72 8.15 6.32
CA ALA A 20 4.34 6.88 6.95
C ALA A 20 3.62 7.06 8.29
N ALA A 21 3.87 8.16 8.99
CA ALA A 21 3.25 8.49 10.27
C ALA A 21 1.91 9.23 10.14
N VAL A 22 1.53 9.68 8.94
CA VAL A 22 0.26 10.38 8.70
C VAL A 22 -0.93 9.45 8.90
N PRO A 23 -1.98 9.84 9.65
CA PRO A 23 -3.21 9.07 9.76
C PRO A 23 -3.84 8.80 8.39
N SER A 24 -4.30 7.57 8.16
CA SER A 24 -4.83 7.14 6.84
C SER A 24 -6.02 7.99 6.35
N ILE A 25 -6.82 8.51 7.29
CA ILE A 25 -7.95 9.40 6.98
C ILE A 25 -7.51 10.68 6.26
N VAL A 26 -6.32 11.21 6.55
CA VAL A 26 -5.77 12.41 5.90
C VAL A 26 -5.50 12.15 4.42
N PHE A 27 -5.05 10.95 4.06
CA PHE A 27 -4.89 10.57 2.66
C PHE A 27 -6.23 10.47 1.92
N GLY A 28 -7.31 10.09 2.63
CA GLY A 28 -8.66 10.14 2.08
C GLY A 28 -9.12 11.57 1.77
N LEU A 29 -8.86 12.52 2.68
CA LEU A 29 -9.12 13.96 2.44
C LEU A 29 -8.27 14.50 1.29
N LEU A 30 -6.99 14.15 1.24
CA LEU A 30 -6.10 14.51 0.15
C LEU A 30 -6.59 13.93 -1.18
N GLY A 31 -7.01 12.67 -1.18
CA GLY A 31 -7.58 12.00 -2.35
C GLY A 31 -8.84 12.69 -2.86
N ALA A 32 -9.74 13.07 -1.96
CA ALA A 32 -10.93 13.83 -2.31
C ALA A 32 -10.60 15.22 -2.88
N ALA A 33 -9.65 15.93 -2.27
CA ALA A 33 -9.25 17.27 -2.73
C ALA A 33 -8.52 17.21 -4.07
N VAL A 34 -7.57 16.30 -4.23
CA VAL A 34 -6.70 16.26 -5.42
C VAL A 34 -7.36 15.46 -6.54
N PHE A 35 -7.74 14.20 -6.30
CA PHE A 35 -8.21 13.36 -7.40
C PHE A 35 -9.64 13.68 -7.82
N ILE A 36 -10.54 13.96 -6.88
CA ILE A 36 -11.95 14.24 -7.21
C ILE A 36 -12.14 15.71 -7.56
N ASN A 37 -11.68 16.65 -6.71
CA ASN A 37 -12.00 18.06 -6.94
C ASN A 37 -11.06 18.77 -7.92
N PHE A 38 -9.76 18.40 -7.96
CA PHE A 38 -8.79 19.06 -8.84
C PHE A 38 -8.67 18.35 -10.20
N PHE A 39 -8.61 17.01 -10.22
CA PHE A 39 -8.55 16.22 -11.46
C PHE A 39 -9.91 15.82 -12.02
N ASP A 40 -11.01 16.17 -11.33
CA ASP A 40 -12.39 15.86 -11.73
C ASP A 40 -12.64 14.36 -11.96
N LEU A 41 -11.97 13.50 -11.20
CA LEU A 41 -12.18 12.06 -11.28
C LEU A 41 -13.49 11.67 -10.56
N PRO A 42 -14.20 10.63 -11.06
CA PRO A 42 -15.47 10.22 -10.48
C PRO A 42 -15.29 9.67 -9.06
N ARG A 43 -16.25 10.02 -8.20
CA ARG A 43 -16.34 9.47 -6.84
C ARG A 43 -16.59 7.97 -6.89
N SER A 44 -16.17 7.26 -5.86
CA SER A 44 -16.33 5.79 -5.75
C SER A 44 -15.60 4.97 -6.82
N ALA A 45 -14.80 5.59 -7.67
CA ALA A 45 -14.08 4.88 -8.72
C ALA A 45 -12.93 4.01 -8.17
N PRO A 46 -12.75 2.78 -8.65
CA PRO A 46 -11.61 1.92 -8.30
C PRO A 46 -10.27 2.60 -8.50
N LEU A 47 -10.11 3.38 -9.57
CA LEU A 47 -8.89 4.14 -9.85
C LEU A 47 -8.57 5.12 -8.72
N VAL A 48 -9.55 5.91 -8.26
CA VAL A 48 -9.36 6.88 -7.17
C VAL A 48 -9.03 6.15 -5.87
N GLY A 49 -9.73 5.05 -5.57
CA GLY A 49 -9.43 4.19 -4.42
C GLY A 49 -8.00 3.65 -4.46
N GLY A 50 -7.58 3.12 -5.60
CA GLY A 50 -6.22 2.60 -5.82
C GLY A 50 -5.15 3.67 -5.65
N LEU A 51 -5.35 4.88 -6.19
CA LEU A 51 -4.44 6.01 -6.04
C LEU A 51 -4.30 6.44 -4.56
N VAL A 52 -5.40 6.55 -3.85
CA VAL A 52 -5.38 6.90 -2.42
C VAL A 52 -4.69 5.81 -1.58
N LEU A 53 -5.00 4.54 -1.83
CA LEU A 53 -4.34 3.43 -1.14
C LEU A 53 -2.86 3.34 -1.48
N SER A 54 -2.45 3.68 -2.71
CA SER A 54 -1.04 3.71 -3.09
C SER A 54 -0.25 4.77 -2.31
N LEU A 55 -0.83 5.95 -2.06
CA LEU A 55 -0.20 6.98 -1.23
C LEU A 55 0.07 6.51 0.21
N ILE A 56 -0.80 5.66 0.74
CA ILE A 56 -0.65 5.09 2.09
C ILE A 56 0.41 3.98 2.12
N THR A 57 0.46 3.15 1.08
CA THR A 57 1.33 1.96 1.03
C THR A 57 2.74 2.27 0.57
N LEU A 58 2.93 3.24 -0.32
CA LEU A 58 4.24 3.60 -0.86
C LEU A 58 5.31 3.86 0.22
N PRO A 59 5.07 4.69 1.25
CA PRO A 59 6.06 4.92 2.31
C PRO A 59 6.45 3.63 3.03
N THR A 60 5.49 2.75 3.32
CA THR A 60 5.73 1.47 3.99
C THR A 60 6.62 0.57 3.15
N ILE A 61 6.34 0.46 1.85
CA ILE A 61 7.13 -0.36 0.91
C ILE A 61 8.55 0.21 0.75
N ILE A 62 8.68 1.53 0.66
CA ILE A 62 9.99 2.19 0.54
C ILE A 62 10.84 1.92 1.78
N ILE A 63 10.28 2.07 2.99
CA ILE A 63 10.98 1.83 4.26
C ILE A 63 11.43 0.37 4.36
N ALA A 64 10.53 -0.58 4.05
CA ALA A 64 10.85 -2.01 4.07
C ALA A 64 11.92 -2.37 3.03
N THR A 65 11.84 -1.81 1.83
CA THR A 65 12.84 -2.00 0.77
C THR A 65 14.21 -1.49 1.19
N ARG A 66 14.27 -0.30 1.80
CA ARG A 66 15.54 0.26 2.31
C ARG A 66 16.14 -0.63 3.40
N ALA A 67 15.30 -1.09 4.33
CA ALA A 67 15.75 -2.01 5.40
C ALA A 67 16.30 -3.32 4.82
N ALA A 68 15.62 -3.92 3.85
CA ALA A 68 16.06 -5.14 3.17
C ALA A 68 17.38 -4.95 2.42
N LEU A 69 17.54 -3.84 1.68
CA LEU A 69 18.79 -3.50 1.00
C LEU A 69 19.95 -3.24 1.98
N GLY A 70 19.65 -2.64 3.14
CA GLY A 70 20.64 -2.36 4.17
C GLY A 70 21.06 -3.59 5.02
N ALA A 71 20.22 -4.63 5.07
CA ALA A 71 20.47 -5.83 5.87
C ALA A 71 21.54 -6.75 5.26
N GLY A 72 21.87 -6.59 3.97
CA GLY A 72 22.90 -7.43 3.30
C GLY A 72 24.30 -7.19 3.86
N PRO A 73 25.13 -8.25 4.02
CA PRO A 73 26.50 -8.13 4.51
C PRO A 73 27.35 -7.19 3.62
N PRO A 74 28.09 -6.25 4.17
CA PRO A 74 28.99 -5.37 3.40
C PRO A 74 30.01 -6.15 2.56
N SER A 75 30.44 -7.31 3.05
CA SER A 75 31.42 -8.19 2.36
C SER A 75 30.97 -8.63 0.97
N ILE A 76 29.67 -8.74 0.71
CA ILE A 76 29.17 -9.09 -0.63
C ILE A 76 29.39 -7.94 -1.61
N ARG A 77 29.17 -6.70 -1.17
CA ARG A 77 29.43 -5.51 -2.00
C ARG A 77 30.94 -5.33 -2.24
N GLU A 78 31.73 -5.44 -1.20
CA GLU A 78 33.19 -5.31 -1.26
C GLU A 78 33.80 -6.43 -2.10
N GLY A 79 33.34 -7.67 -1.94
CA GLY A 79 33.80 -8.81 -2.72
C GLY A 79 33.48 -8.67 -4.22
N ALA A 80 32.27 -8.22 -4.58
CA ALA A 80 31.91 -7.99 -5.97
C ALA A 80 32.77 -6.89 -6.61
N LEU A 81 33.01 -5.81 -5.91
CA LEU A 81 33.89 -4.71 -6.37
C LEU A 81 35.34 -5.17 -6.48
N ALA A 82 35.83 -5.99 -5.55
CA ALA A 82 37.20 -6.50 -5.56
C ALA A 82 37.52 -7.39 -6.77
N VAL A 83 36.51 -8.11 -7.31
CA VAL A 83 36.67 -8.90 -8.53
C VAL A 83 36.41 -8.09 -9.81
N GLY A 84 36.24 -6.76 -9.70
CA GLY A 84 36.13 -5.84 -10.82
C GLY A 84 34.71 -5.58 -11.31
N ALA A 85 33.67 -5.97 -10.55
CA ALA A 85 32.28 -5.62 -10.91
C ALA A 85 32.08 -4.11 -10.78
N SER A 86 31.36 -3.50 -11.75
CA SER A 86 30.92 -2.12 -11.63
C SER A 86 29.84 -1.98 -10.54
N LEU A 87 29.64 -0.75 -10.02
CA LEU A 87 28.60 -0.45 -9.03
C LEU A 87 27.19 -0.94 -9.45
N PRO A 88 26.71 -0.68 -10.68
CA PRO A 88 25.45 -1.24 -11.15
C PRO A 88 25.42 -2.77 -11.16
N GLN A 89 26.48 -3.42 -11.63
CA GLN A 89 26.58 -4.86 -11.63
C GLN A 89 26.53 -5.44 -10.21
N THR A 90 27.24 -4.82 -9.27
CA THR A 90 27.17 -5.21 -7.84
C THR A 90 25.76 -5.12 -7.30
N VAL A 91 25.04 -4.03 -7.59
CA VAL A 91 23.68 -3.83 -7.08
C VAL A 91 22.70 -4.83 -7.74
N PHE A 92 22.65 -4.89 -9.05
CA PHE A 92 21.62 -5.68 -9.75
C PHE A 92 21.87 -7.20 -9.68
N HIS A 93 23.13 -7.65 -9.62
CA HIS A 93 23.42 -9.09 -9.64
C HIS A 93 23.69 -9.68 -8.25
N HIS A 94 23.99 -8.87 -7.24
CA HIS A 94 24.33 -9.36 -5.91
C HIS A 94 23.43 -8.79 -4.81
N VAL A 95 23.35 -7.45 -4.68
CA VAL A 95 22.62 -6.81 -3.57
C VAL A 95 21.11 -6.98 -3.73
N LEU A 96 20.57 -6.68 -4.91
CA LEU A 96 19.13 -6.73 -5.16
C LEU A 96 18.55 -8.16 -5.06
N PRO A 97 19.17 -9.20 -5.65
CA PRO A 97 18.69 -10.56 -5.47
C PRO A 97 18.71 -11.04 -4.01
N LEU A 98 19.74 -10.65 -3.25
CA LEU A 98 19.83 -10.96 -1.83
C LEU A 98 18.74 -10.25 -1.01
N ALA A 99 18.41 -9.01 -1.35
CA ALA A 99 17.38 -8.23 -0.68
C ALA A 99 15.95 -8.58 -1.15
N ALA A 100 15.78 -9.23 -2.29
CA ALA A 100 14.49 -9.49 -2.92
C ALA A 100 13.47 -10.16 -1.99
N PRO A 101 13.79 -11.18 -1.18
CA PRO A 101 12.83 -11.76 -0.25
C PRO A 101 12.28 -10.71 0.73
N GLY A 102 13.15 -9.89 1.32
CA GLY A 102 12.74 -8.84 2.25
C GLY A 102 11.92 -7.72 1.59
N ILE A 103 12.23 -7.38 0.35
CA ILE A 103 11.46 -6.42 -0.45
C ILE A 103 10.06 -6.96 -0.74
N LEU A 104 9.97 -8.22 -1.17
CA LEU A 104 8.68 -8.88 -1.45
C LEU A 104 7.83 -8.99 -0.19
N THR A 105 8.41 -9.41 0.93
CA THR A 105 7.75 -9.42 2.23
C THR A 105 7.18 -8.05 2.59
N GLY A 106 7.99 -6.99 2.47
CA GLY A 106 7.54 -5.62 2.73
C GLY A 106 6.41 -5.17 1.81
N ALA A 107 6.48 -5.53 0.53
CA ALA A 107 5.42 -5.22 -0.45
C ALA A 107 4.11 -5.95 -0.12
N ILE A 108 4.17 -7.25 0.20
CA ILE A 108 2.99 -8.05 0.56
C ILE A 108 2.33 -7.51 1.84
N ILE A 109 3.12 -7.18 2.87
CA ILE A 109 2.60 -6.58 4.10
C ILE A 109 1.95 -5.22 3.82
N GLY A 110 2.57 -4.38 2.99
CA GLY A 110 2.00 -3.10 2.57
C GLY A 110 0.65 -3.28 1.85
N LEU A 111 0.57 -4.22 0.91
CA LEU A 111 -0.67 -4.54 0.20
C LEU A 111 -1.75 -5.12 1.13
N ALA A 112 -1.38 -6.04 2.02
CA ALA A 112 -2.30 -6.60 3.00
C ALA A 112 -2.90 -5.50 3.89
N ARG A 113 -2.08 -4.52 4.32
CA ARG A 113 -2.55 -3.35 5.06
C ARG A 113 -3.55 -2.53 4.25
N ALA A 114 -3.24 -2.23 2.98
CA ALA A 114 -4.12 -1.47 2.09
C ALA A 114 -5.51 -2.12 1.92
N LEU A 115 -5.56 -3.44 1.84
CA LEU A 115 -6.80 -4.19 1.70
C LEU A 115 -7.72 -4.11 2.92
N GLY A 116 -7.17 -3.81 4.10
CA GLY A 116 -7.95 -3.58 5.33
C GLY A 116 -8.36 -2.12 5.56
N GLU A 117 -7.86 -1.18 4.76
CA GLU A 117 -8.14 0.25 4.96
C GLU A 117 -9.58 0.60 4.58
N THR A 118 -10.27 1.28 5.49
CA THR A 118 -11.67 1.68 5.33
C THR A 118 -11.85 3.20 5.27
N ALA A 119 -11.23 3.92 6.21
CA ALA A 119 -11.47 5.35 6.41
C ALA A 119 -11.20 6.22 5.17
N PRO A 120 -10.08 6.09 4.46
CA PRO A 120 -9.83 6.86 3.26
C PRO A 120 -10.81 6.55 2.12
N LEU A 121 -11.25 5.31 2.00
CA LEU A 121 -12.20 4.88 0.97
C LEU A 121 -13.60 5.45 1.21
N LEU A 122 -14.01 5.58 2.48
CA LEU A 122 -15.25 6.27 2.86
C LEU A 122 -15.24 7.74 2.41
N LEU A 123 -14.12 8.43 2.58
CA LEU A 123 -14.01 9.86 2.27
C LEU A 123 -14.06 10.15 0.77
N ILE A 124 -13.60 9.25 -0.07
CA ILE A 124 -13.72 9.38 -1.53
C ILE A 124 -15.06 8.92 -2.08
N GLY A 125 -15.98 8.48 -1.20
CA GLY A 125 -17.37 8.19 -1.57
C GLY A 125 -17.69 6.73 -1.87
N MET A 126 -16.81 5.76 -1.54
CA MET A 126 -17.08 4.33 -1.74
C MET A 126 -18.19 3.74 -0.85
N VAL A 127 -19.01 4.58 -0.24
CA VAL A 127 -20.22 4.17 0.52
C VAL A 127 -21.47 4.05 -0.34
N ALA A 128 -21.43 4.49 -1.59
CA ALA A 128 -22.57 4.47 -2.48
C ALA A 128 -23.06 3.02 -2.72
N PHE A 129 -24.35 2.88 -2.95
CA PHE A 129 -24.90 1.63 -3.42
C PHE A 129 -24.43 1.37 -4.86
N VAL A 130 -23.83 0.21 -5.08
CA VAL A 130 -23.38 -0.26 -6.39
C VAL A 130 -24.25 -1.44 -6.77
N ALA A 131 -25.09 -1.28 -7.78
CA ALA A 131 -26.02 -2.31 -8.21
C ALA A 131 -25.34 -3.38 -9.07
N ASP A 132 -24.45 -2.94 -9.96
CA ASP A 132 -23.76 -3.79 -10.91
C ASP A 132 -22.24 -3.74 -10.68
N PRO A 133 -21.52 -4.83 -10.98
CA PRO A 133 -20.06 -4.81 -10.94
C PRO A 133 -19.49 -3.74 -11.87
N PRO A 134 -18.39 -3.06 -11.50
CA PRO A 134 -17.79 -2.07 -12.37
C PRO A 134 -17.20 -2.72 -13.63
N ASP A 135 -17.47 -2.16 -14.80
CA ASP A 135 -16.93 -2.58 -16.10
C ASP A 135 -15.57 -1.93 -16.38
N GLY A 136 -15.26 -0.84 -15.68
CA GLY A 136 -14.05 -0.08 -15.88
C GLY A 136 -13.48 0.57 -14.60
N PRO A 137 -12.26 1.12 -14.67
CA PRO A 137 -11.58 1.71 -13.51
C PRO A 137 -12.20 3.03 -13.03
N LEU A 138 -13.09 3.64 -13.84
CA LEU A 138 -13.78 4.90 -13.52
C LEU A 138 -15.24 4.69 -13.10
N ASP A 139 -15.75 3.48 -13.15
CA ASP A 139 -17.11 3.17 -12.74
C ASP A 139 -17.25 3.16 -11.23
N SER A 140 -18.48 3.25 -10.74
CA SER A 140 -18.73 3.20 -9.30
C SER A 140 -18.47 1.79 -8.75
N ALA A 141 -17.65 1.73 -7.70
CA ALA A 141 -17.33 0.48 -7.00
C ALA A 141 -17.34 0.68 -5.47
N THR A 142 -17.25 -0.41 -4.77
CA THR A 142 -17.06 -0.43 -3.32
C THR A 142 -15.97 -1.43 -2.94
N ALA A 143 -15.53 -1.38 -1.69
CA ALA A 143 -14.53 -2.29 -1.16
C ALA A 143 -15.09 -3.07 0.02
N LEU A 144 -14.62 -4.30 0.22
CA LEU A 144 -15.11 -5.18 1.27
C LEU A 144 -15.04 -4.55 2.68
N PRO A 145 -13.95 -3.86 3.10
CA PRO A 145 -13.90 -3.18 4.39
C PRO A 145 -14.98 -2.09 4.55
N VAL A 146 -15.31 -1.40 3.46
CA VAL A 146 -16.37 -0.38 3.44
C VAL A 146 -17.75 -1.02 3.59
N LEU A 147 -17.98 -2.17 2.95
CA LEU A 147 -19.23 -2.94 3.11
C LEU A 147 -19.39 -3.46 4.54
N VAL A 148 -18.33 -3.99 5.14
CA VAL A 148 -18.31 -4.40 6.55
C VAL A 148 -18.72 -3.25 7.46
N TYR A 149 -18.13 -2.07 7.27
CA TYR A 149 -18.49 -0.87 8.04
C TYR A 149 -19.96 -0.49 7.83
N LYS A 150 -20.43 -0.45 6.59
CA LYS A 150 -21.79 -0.07 6.24
C LYS A 150 -22.82 -1.03 6.84
N TRP A 151 -22.62 -2.33 6.69
CA TRP A 151 -23.54 -3.35 7.20
C TRP A 151 -23.51 -3.47 8.73
N SER A 152 -22.34 -3.29 9.37
CA SER A 152 -22.25 -3.26 10.84
C SER A 152 -22.95 -2.06 11.46
N SER A 153 -23.06 -0.95 10.72
CA SER A 153 -23.73 0.28 11.15
C SER A 153 -25.22 0.31 10.82
N ALA A 154 -25.72 -0.70 10.09
CA ALA A 154 -27.13 -0.79 9.71
C ALA A 154 -28.00 -1.14 10.92
N ALA A 155 -29.19 -0.49 11.04
CA ALA A 155 -30.14 -0.72 12.12
C ALA A 155 -30.81 -2.10 12.03
N GLU A 156 -30.85 -2.68 10.84
CA GLU A 156 -31.52 -3.96 10.58
C GLU A 156 -30.63 -5.14 10.95
N ARG A 157 -31.11 -6.01 11.83
CA ARG A 157 -30.41 -7.23 12.25
C ARG A 157 -30.13 -8.22 11.11
N ALA A 158 -30.86 -8.12 10.01
CA ALA A 158 -30.67 -8.96 8.84
C ALA A 158 -29.25 -8.82 8.21
N TRP A 159 -28.56 -7.69 8.42
CA TRP A 159 -27.21 -7.46 7.92
C TRP A 159 -26.10 -8.11 8.78
N GLN A 160 -26.40 -8.54 10.00
CA GLN A 160 -25.38 -9.12 10.89
C GLN A 160 -24.72 -10.39 10.34
N PRO A 161 -25.46 -11.37 9.78
CA PRO A 161 -24.83 -12.56 9.18
C PRO A 161 -23.94 -12.21 7.99
N MET A 162 -24.37 -11.24 7.14
CA MET A 162 -23.58 -10.80 5.99
C MET A 162 -22.30 -10.07 6.42
N THR A 163 -22.40 -9.23 7.46
CA THR A 163 -21.24 -8.57 8.05
C THR A 163 -20.23 -9.59 8.58
N SER A 164 -20.71 -10.59 9.33
CA SER A 164 -19.85 -11.64 9.87
C SER A 164 -19.18 -12.47 8.78
N ALA A 165 -19.91 -12.83 7.72
CA ALA A 165 -19.35 -13.53 6.57
C ALA A 165 -18.29 -12.69 5.85
N ALA A 166 -18.56 -11.40 5.63
CA ALA A 166 -17.60 -10.49 4.99
C ALA A 166 -16.32 -10.31 5.83
N ILE A 167 -16.45 -10.22 7.17
CA ILE A 167 -15.30 -10.17 8.08
C ILE A 167 -14.47 -11.45 7.96
N ILE A 168 -15.09 -12.62 7.95
CA ILE A 168 -14.38 -13.90 7.81
C ILE A 168 -13.62 -13.95 6.48
N VAL A 169 -14.26 -13.56 5.37
CA VAL A 169 -13.63 -13.53 4.04
C VAL A 169 -12.44 -12.59 4.05
N LEU A 170 -12.59 -11.38 4.60
CA LEU A 170 -11.51 -10.40 4.68
C LEU A 170 -10.33 -10.92 5.52
N LEU A 171 -10.61 -11.50 6.69
CA LEU A 171 -9.59 -12.07 7.57
C LEU A 171 -8.85 -13.24 6.92
N VAL A 172 -9.57 -14.18 6.31
CA VAL A 172 -8.94 -15.31 5.61
C VAL A 172 -8.04 -14.81 4.49
N PHE A 173 -8.48 -13.82 3.71
CA PHE A 173 -7.68 -13.24 2.66
C PHE A 173 -6.44 -12.54 3.20
N MET A 174 -6.57 -11.74 4.26
CA MET A 174 -5.43 -11.07 4.92
C MET A 174 -4.44 -12.07 5.52
N PHE A 175 -4.93 -13.14 6.17
CA PHE A 175 -4.06 -14.20 6.67
C PHE A 175 -3.32 -14.92 5.55
N ALA A 176 -4.00 -15.22 4.44
CA ALA A 176 -3.37 -15.84 3.27
C ALA A 176 -2.27 -14.94 2.69
N MET A 177 -2.54 -13.64 2.53
CA MET A 177 -1.55 -12.66 2.07
C MET A 177 -0.33 -12.57 3.01
N ASN A 178 -0.58 -12.52 4.33
CA ASN A 178 0.52 -12.48 5.30
C ASN A 178 1.32 -13.78 5.34
N ALA A 179 0.67 -14.94 5.15
CA ALA A 179 1.35 -16.23 5.07
C ALA A 179 2.28 -16.33 3.84
N LEU A 180 1.95 -15.63 2.75
CA LEU A 180 2.84 -15.53 1.57
C LEU A 180 4.05 -14.61 1.79
N ALA A 181 4.01 -13.76 2.82
CA ALA A 181 5.07 -12.82 3.15
C ALA A 181 6.19 -13.43 4.01
N VAL A 182 5.96 -14.63 4.57
CA VAL A 182 6.91 -15.38 5.41
C VAL A 182 7.70 -16.37 4.57
#